data_e8a0f8883c86773cc105872da83d510d
#
_entry.id   e8a0f8883c86773cc105872da83d510d
#
_cell.length_a   1.000
_cell.length_b   1.000
_cell.length_c   1.000
_cell.angle_alpha   90.00
_cell.angle_beta   90.00
_cell.angle_gamma   90.00
#
_symmetry.space_group_name_H-M   'P 1'
#
loop_
_entity.id
_entity.type
_entity.pdbx_description
1 polymer ?
#
loop_
_entity_poly.entity_id
_entity_poly.type
_entity_poly.pdbx_seq_one_letter_code
_entity_poly.pdbx_strand_id
1 'polypeptide(L)'
;MNRIARILLLALLVSLLIHLFLLGLIPKLSWPDFAKKTTVMEARIVAPVKFKPIAPPKPKPAPASPKTPRKAAPGSIPASSPKAVSTPKAVSEPKAVSEPAAEPEVPRHAKLTFNVVRSNAVVGTAVHTWDVSDDGHYKITNTVGAIGIFSLFVKGEMVQTSEGVITDRGLRPDRYTITRGSESNRQEADFDWKHMKLDLVSDGQSRQVDLAPMTQDQLSFLYQFAYTPPKQGIFSFHATDGRKIDIYDYQIVGEETLLSGTLKLRTIHLKKLHEKGVEGTEIWLDEDHDYWPVQVLMTDKHGDAMKQIISKIESH
;
A
#
# COMPACT_ATOMS: atom_id res chain seq x y z
N MET A 1 -45.51 32.54 31.02
CA MET A 1 -44.14 31.98 31.07
C MET A 1 -43.40 32.46 29.82
N ASN A 2 -42.40 33.30 29.97
CA ASN A 2 -41.66 33.94 28.88
C ASN A 2 -40.88 32.90 28.06
N ARG A 3 -40.64 33.17 26.76
CA ARG A 3 -39.87 32.27 25.88
C ARG A 3 -38.55 31.80 26.48
N ILE A 4 -37.84 32.71 27.15
CA ILE A 4 -36.56 32.43 27.83
C ILE A 4 -36.75 31.42 28.97
N ALA A 5 -37.82 31.55 29.77
CA ALA A 5 -38.12 30.60 30.88
C ALA A 5 -38.44 29.20 30.37
N ARG A 6 -39.06 29.07 29.19
CA ARG A 6 -39.31 27.78 28.56
C ARG A 6 -38.01 27.11 28.06
N ILE A 7 -37.10 27.90 27.48
CA ILE A 7 -35.80 27.39 26.99
C ILE A 7 -34.94 26.94 28.18
N LEU A 8 -34.90 27.74 29.27
CA LEU A 8 -34.15 27.37 30.45
C LEU A 8 -34.71 26.12 31.15
N LEU A 9 -36.04 25.98 31.22
CA LEU A 9 -36.71 24.80 31.78
C LEU A 9 -36.42 23.54 30.92
N LEU A 10 -36.43 23.69 29.62
CA LEU A 10 -36.12 22.60 28.68
C LEU A 10 -34.64 22.16 28.83
N ALA A 11 -33.72 23.13 28.90
CA ALA A 11 -32.30 22.84 29.08
C ALA A 11 -32.03 22.14 30.44
N LEU A 12 -32.73 22.54 31.47
CA LEU A 12 -32.63 21.96 32.82
C LEU A 12 -33.19 20.51 32.84
N LEU A 13 -34.31 20.27 32.15
CA LEU A 13 -34.89 18.92 31.98
C LEU A 13 -33.96 18.01 31.19
N VAL A 14 -33.36 18.46 30.07
CA VAL A 14 -32.40 17.70 29.29
C VAL A 14 -31.15 17.39 30.12
N SER A 15 -30.63 18.37 30.86
CA SER A 15 -29.48 18.18 31.74
C SER A 15 -29.80 17.13 32.83
N LEU A 16 -30.98 17.22 33.46
CA LEU A 16 -31.42 16.28 34.48
C LEU A 16 -31.56 14.84 33.92
N LEU A 17 -32.11 14.68 32.72
CA LEU A 17 -32.23 13.40 32.06
C LEU A 17 -30.86 12.79 31.76
N ILE A 18 -29.90 13.60 31.31
CA ILE A 18 -28.52 13.15 31.08
C ILE A 18 -27.88 12.67 32.37
N HIS A 19 -28.06 13.42 33.49
CA HIS A 19 -27.52 13.02 34.78
C HIS A 19 -28.17 11.77 35.35
N LEU A 20 -29.49 11.63 35.22
CA LEU A 20 -30.22 10.41 35.63
C LEU A 20 -29.78 9.20 34.80
N PHE A 21 -29.49 9.39 33.51
CA PHE A 21 -28.93 8.35 32.63
C PHE A 21 -27.52 7.93 33.06
N LEU A 22 -26.64 8.91 33.33
CA LEU A 22 -25.27 8.67 33.80
C LEU A 22 -25.23 7.98 35.19
N LEU A 23 -26.19 8.26 36.05
CA LEU A 23 -26.32 7.64 37.38
C LEU A 23 -26.99 6.26 37.34
N GLY A 24 -27.38 5.77 36.15
CA GLY A 24 -28.02 4.46 36.00
C GLY A 24 -29.43 4.35 36.63
N LEU A 25 -30.06 5.49 36.99
CA LEU A 25 -31.38 5.56 37.60
C LEU A 25 -32.54 5.45 36.59
N ILE A 26 -32.25 5.51 35.31
CA ILE A 26 -33.24 5.24 34.24
C ILE A 26 -33.14 3.77 33.89
N PRO A 27 -34.22 2.98 33.99
CA PRO A 27 -34.24 1.59 33.55
C PRO A 27 -33.83 1.58 32.06
N LYS A 28 -32.97 0.62 31.68
CA LYS A 28 -32.47 0.44 30.32
C LYS A 28 -33.64 0.53 29.33
N LEU A 29 -33.81 1.71 28.73
CA LEU A 29 -34.72 1.87 27.63
C LEU A 29 -34.11 1.02 26.52
N SER A 30 -34.79 -0.10 26.18
CA SER A 30 -34.39 -0.93 25.04
C SER A 30 -34.61 -0.07 23.81
N TRP A 31 -33.53 0.50 23.31
CA TRP A 31 -33.55 1.17 22.01
C TRP A 31 -34.02 0.12 20.99
N PRO A 32 -34.95 0.47 20.08
CA PRO A 32 -35.24 -0.41 18.97
C PRO A 32 -33.89 -0.69 18.28
N ASP A 33 -33.63 -1.95 18.07
CA ASP A 33 -32.38 -2.54 17.62
C ASP A 33 -32.09 -2.12 16.17
N PHE A 34 -31.72 -0.84 15.95
CA PHE A 34 -31.26 -0.31 14.65
C PHE A 34 -29.90 -0.90 14.26
N ALA A 35 -29.23 -1.57 15.20
CA ALA A 35 -27.95 -2.23 14.98
C ALA A 35 -28.07 -3.53 14.15
N LYS A 36 -29.26 -4.07 13.95
CA LYS A 36 -29.45 -5.34 13.20
C LYS A 36 -29.33 -5.23 11.67
N LYS A 37 -29.08 -4.06 11.12
CA LYS A 37 -28.85 -3.91 9.66
C LYS A 37 -27.53 -3.25 9.28
N THR A 38 -26.69 -2.90 10.22
CA THR A 38 -25.31 -2.66 9.89
C THR A 38 -24.63 -4.02 9.93
N THR A 39 -24.52 -4.67 8.80
CA THR A 39 -23.64 -5.83 8.63
C THR A 39 -22.26 -5.31 8.97
N VAL A 40 -21.82 -5.55 10.21
CA VAL A 40 -20.42 -5.36 10.58
C VAL A 40 -19.67 -6.35 9.69
N MET A 41 -19.02 -5.82 8.65
CA MET A 41 -18.16 -6.62 7.82
C MET A 41 -16.93 -6.92 8.65
N GLU A 42 -16.99 -8.03 9.36
CA GLU A 42 -15.84 -8.57 10.07
C GLU A 42 -14.90 -9.14 9.01
N ALA A 43 -13.87 -8.38 8.65
CA ALA A 43 -12.76 -8.93 7.91
C ALA A 43 -12.07 -9.94 8.84
N ARG A 44 -12.39 -11.21 8.67
CA ARG A 44 -11.77 -12.28 9.43
C ARG A 44 -10.49 -12.65 8.73
N ILE A 45 -9.36 -12.27 9.31
CA ILE A 45 -8.05 -12.77 8.89
C ILE A 45 -8.06 -14.28 9.21
N VAL A 46 -8.10 -15.10 8.17
CA VAL A 46 -7.87 -16.54 8.33
C VAL A 46 -6.39 -16.68 8.69
N ALA A 47 -6.10 -17.30 9.83
CA ALA A 47 -4.76 -17.45 10.34
C ALA A 47 -3.77 -17.90 9.25
N PRO A 48 -2.54 -17.35 9.24
CA PRO A 48 -1.56 -17.68 8.23
C PRO A 48 -1.30 -19.19 8.21
N VAL A 49 -1.26 -19.76 7.03
CA VAL A 49 -0.81 -21.14 6.85
C VAL A 49 0.62 -21.21 7.37
N LYS A 50 0.85 -21.92 8.45
CA LYS A 50 2.19 -22.14 9.01
C LYS A 50 3.01 -22.90 7.96
N PHE A 51 3.83 -22.19 7.22
CA PHE A 51 4.83 -22.83 6.38
C PHE A 51 5.80 -23.59 7.29
N LYS A 52 5.89 -24.92 7.09
CA LYS A 52 7.01 -25.68 7.62
C LYS A 52 8.27 -25.14 6.92
N PRO A 53 9.30 -24.71 7.64
CA PRO A 53 10.56 -24.35 7.00
C PRO A 53 11.05 -25.55 6.19
N ILE A 54 11.23 -25.37 4.89
CA ILE A 54 11.92 -26.35 4.06
C ILE A 54 13.36 -26.32 4.54
N ALA A 55 13.80 -27.43 5.15
CA ALA A 55 15.18 -27.58 5.55
C ALA A 55 16.08 -27.37 4.30
N PRO A 56 17.17 -26.62 4.41
CA PRO A 56 18.07 -26.40 3.28
C PRO A 56 18.56 -27.78 2.79
N PRO A 57 18.63 -28.00 1.46
CA PRO A 57 19.10 -29.24 0.90
C PRO A 57 20.54 -29.52 1.42
N LYS A 58 20.76 -30.71 1.99
CA LYS A 58 22.07 -31.16 2.39
C LYS A 58 23.03 -31.01 1.20
N PRO A 59 24.22 -30.42 1.39
CA PRO A 59 25.20 -30.32 0.32
C PRO A 59 25.57 -31.72 -0.18
N LYS A 60 25.47 -31.95 -1.46
CA LYS A 60 25.97 -33.17 -2.11
C LYS A 60 27.49 -33.23 -1.87
N PRO A 61 28.03 -34.42 -1.57
CA PRO A 61 29.50 -34.60 -1.45
C PRO A 61 30.16 -34.17 -2.78
N ALA A 62 31.17 -33.35 -2.67
CA ALA A 62 32.00 -32.95 -3.80
C ALA A 62 32.69 -34.19 -4.42
N PRO A 63 32.76 -34.29 -5.77
CA PRO A 63 33.57 -35.34 -6.40
C PRO A 63 35.06 -35.13 -6.05
N ALA A 64 35.71 -36.22 -5.70
CA ALA A 64 37.12 -36.25 -5.37
C ALA A 64 38.00 -35.78 -6.55
N SER A 65 38.91 -34.87 -6.28
CA SER A 65 39.91 -34.39 -7.23
C SER A 65 40.87 -35.52 -7.65
N PRO A 66 41.17 -35.69 -8.95
CA PRO A 66 42.24 -36.60 -9.37
C PRO A 66 43.62 -35.98 -9.07
N LYS A 67 44.47 -36.79 -8.49
CA LYS A 67 45.85 -36.48 -8.20
C LYS A 67 46.66 -36.31 -9.48
N THR A 68 47.40 -35.24 -9.57
CA THR A 68 48.41 -34.95 -10.60
C THR A 68 49.63 -35.91 -10.46
N PRO A 69 50.20 -36.37 -11.57
CA PRO A 69 51.66 -36.61 -11.64
C PRO A 69 52.32 -35.64 -12.62
N ARG A 70 53.52 -35.38 -12.28
CA ARG A 70 54.46 -34.35 -12.70
C ARG A 70 55.29 -34.82 -13.92
N LYS A 71 55.49 -33.87 -14.89
CA LYS A 71 56.72 -33.59 -15.65
C LYS A 71 57.17 -34.51 -16.78
N ALA A 72 57.14 -33.99 -17.99
CA ALA A 72 58.31 -33.80 -18.88
C ALA A 72 57.89 -33.15 -20.24
N ALA A 73 58.63 -32.16 -20.66
CA ALA A 73 58.62 -31.57 -22.00
C ALA A 73 59.86 -32.08 -22.75
N PRO A 74 60.17 -31.74 -23.99
CA PRO A 74 59.44 -31.05 -25.07
C PRO A 74 59.58 -31.75 -26.49
N GLY A 75 58.87 -31.28 -27.53
CA GLY A 75 59.13 -31.73 -28.94
C GLY A 75 58.10 -31.28 -29.97
N SER A 76 58.42 -30.22 -30.64
CA SER A 76 58.28 -29.83 -32.07
C SER A 76 57.10 -30.28 -32.93
N ILE A 77 56.51 -29.28 -33.55
CA ILE A 77 55.67 -29.09 -34.73
C ILE A 77 56.03 -29.98 -35.97
N PRO A 78 55.14 -30.39 -36.96
CA PRO A 78 54.53 -29.40 -37.88
C PRO A 78 53.13 -29.70 -38.41
N ALA A 79 52.59 -28.66 -39.06
CA ALA A 79 51.38 -28.45 -39.81
C ALA A 79 50.97 -29.55 -40.84
N SER A 80 49.63 -29.57 -41.08
CA SER A 80 49.01 -29.64 -42.43
C SER A 80 47.50 -29.61 -42.38
N SER A 81 46.88 -28.62 -42.97
CA SER A 81 45.52 -28.63 -43.57
C SER A 81 45.62 -29.20 -44.97
N PRO A 82 44.56 -29.41 -45.83
CA PRO A 82 43.11 -29.25 -45.71
C PRO A 82 42.27 -30.35 -46.41
N LYS A 83 40.95 -30.31 -46.35
CA LYS A 83 39.91 -30.51 -47.42
C LYS A 83 38.60 -30.99 -46.80
N ALA A 84 37.59 -30.20 -46.84
CA ALA A 84 36.48 -29.94 -47.77
C ALA A 84 35.48 -31.11 -48.01
N VAL A 85 34.17 -30.71 -47.96
CA VAL A 85 32.97 -31.24 -48.66
C VAL A 85 32.15 -32.30 -47.92
N SER A 86 30.97 -31.94 -47.39
CA SER A 86 29.66 -32.04 -48.04
C SER A 86 28.51 -31.89 -47.02
N THR A 87 27.58 -31.01 -47.36
CA THR A 87 26.22 -30.93 -46.80
C THR A 87 25.37 -32.11 -47.28
N PRO A 88 24.33 -32.52 -46.54
CA PRO A 88 23.00 -32.13 -46.97
C PRO A 88 22.02 -31.79 -45.81
N LYS A 89 21.38 -30.66 -45.97
CA LYS A 89 19.98 -30.34 -45.86
C LYS A 89 19.10 -31.25 -44.95
N ALA A 90 18.76 -30.75 -43.78
CA ALA A 90 17.60 -31.16 -43.01
C ALA A 90 16.64 -29.96 -42.89
N VAL A 91 15.40 -30.25 -43.25
CA VAL A 91 14.24 -29.36 -43.30
C VAL A 91 13.94 -28.80 -41.89
N SER A 92 13.92 -27.51 -41.79
CA SER A 92 13.46 -26.81 -40.56
C SER A 92 11.93 -26.85 -40.53
N GLU A 93 11.38 -27.48 -39.51
CA GLU A 93 9.99 -27.26 -39.09
C GLU A 93 9.86 -25.79 -38.60
N PRO A 94 8.75 -25.11 -38.91
CA PRO A 94 8.54 -23.77 -38.43
C PRO A 94 8.29 -23.83 -36.93
N LYS A 95 9.25 -23.28 -36.14
CA LYS A 95 9.09 -23.00 -34.74
C LYS A 95 7.93 -22.03 -34.60
N ALA A 96 6.84 -22.49 -33.99
CA ALA A 96 5.74 -21.63 -33.60
C ALA A 96 6.34 -20.45 -32.77
N VAL A 97 6.22 -19.26 -33.31
CA VAL A 97 6.48 -18.02 -32.59
C VAL A 97 5.40 -17.96 -31.53
N SER A 98 5.76 -18.28 -30.30
CA SER A 98 4.92 -17.98 -29.15
C SER A 98 4.77 -16.45 -29.13
N GLU A 99 3.57 -15.99 -29.41
CA GLU A 99 3.16 -14.61 -29.17
C GLU A 99 3.55 -14.26 -27.72
N PRO A 100 4.25 -13.16 -27.46
CA PRO A 100 4.54 -12.76 -26.10
C PRO A 100 3.19 -12.63 -25.40
N ALA A 101 3.00 -13.36 -24.29
CA ALA A 101 1.85 -13.14 -23.43
C ALA A 101 1.87 -11.64 -23.08
N ALA A 102 0.80 -10.93 -23.46
CA ALA A 102 0.65 -9.53 -23.10
C ALA A 102 0.81 -9.43 -21.57
N GLU A 103 1.81 -8.68 -21.13
CA GLU A 103 1.92 -8.35 -19.71
C GLU A 103 0.60 -7.68 -19.30
N PRO A 104 0.03 -8.04 -18.13
CA PRO A 104 -1.21 -7.42 -17.68
C PRO A 104 -1.01 -5.91 -17.62
N GLU A 105 -1.77 -5.21 -18.44
CA GLU A 105 -1.69 -3.75 -18.53
C GLU A 105 -2.46 -3.17 -17.34
N VAL A 106 -1.77 -2.47 -16.45
CA VAL A 106 -2.39 -1.79 -15.28
C VAL A 106 -3.52 -0.89 -15.78
N PRO A 107 -4.75 -0.98 -15.25
CA PRO A 107 -5.87 -0.16 -15.69
C PRO A 107 -5.52 1.33 -15.65
N ARG A 108 -5.97 2.08 -16.65
CA ARG A 108 -5.71 3.52 -16.72
C ARG A 108 -6.56 4.35 -15.77
N HIS A 109 -7.74 3.84 -15.46
CA HIS A 109 -8.68 4.50 -14.54
C HIS A 109 -9.20 3.51 -13.53
N ALA A 110 -9.17 3.89 -12.27
CA ALA A 110 -9.76 3.09 -11.22
C ALA A 110 -10.25 3.92 -10.04
N LYS A 111 -11.23 3.37 -9.35
CA LYS A 111 -11.74 3.92 -8.10
C LYS A 111 -11.89 2.82 -7.07
N LEU A 112 -11.17 2.99 -5.98
CA LEU A 112 -11.19 2.09 -4.83
C LEU A 112 -11.90 2.78 -3.68
N THR A 113 -12.93 2.14 -3.12
CA THR A 113 -13.65 2.66 -1.97
C THR A 113 -13.36 1.80 -0.76
N PHE A 114 -13.01 2.42 0.36
CA PHE A 114 -12.66 1.77 1.62
C PHE A 114 -13.60 2.20 2.74
N ASN A 115 -13.89 1.28 3.65
CA ASN A 115 -14.41 1.60 4.96
C ASN A 115 -13.25 1.96 5.88
N VAL A 116 -13.36 3.08 6.59
CA VAL A 116 -12.41 3.48 7.64
C VAL A 116 -12.96 2.96 8.97
N VAL A 117 -12.20 2.08 9.60
CA VAL A 117 -12.61 1.36 10.82
C VAL A 117 -11.70 1.73 11.98
N ARG A 118 -12.29 2.09 13.12
CA ARG A 118 -11.60 2.29 14.40
C ARG A 118 -12.38 1.59 15.50
N SER A 119 -11.71 0.82 16.37
CA SER A 119 -12.36 0.09 17.47
C SER A 119 -13.58 -0.73 17.02
N ASN A 120 -13.46 -1.43 15.87
CA ASN A 120 -14.50 -2.26 15.24
C ASN A 120 -15.75 -1.50 14.75
N ALA A 121 -15.73 -0.16 14.72
CA ALA A 121 -16.80 0.66 14.15
C ALA A 121 -16.35 1.30 12.84
N VAL A 122 -17.23 1.35 11.83
CA VAL A 122 -16.98 2.14 10.61
C VAL A 122 -17.21 3.60 10.98
N VAL A 123 -16.14 4.38 10.96
CA VAL A 123 -16.13 5.80 11.36
C VAL A 123 -16.04 6.76 10.18
N GLY A 124 -15.69 6.24 8.99
CA GLY A 124 -15.50 7.06 7.80
C GLY A 124 -15.42 6.21 6.53
N THR A 125 -15.21 6.91 5.43
CA THR A 125 -14.89 6.31 4.13
C THR A 125 -13.62 6.94 3.58
N ALA A 126 -12.85 6.15 2.82
CA ALA A 126 -11.76 6.66 2.01
C ALA A 126 -12.04 6.28 0.54
N VAL A 127 -11.79 7.20 -0.37
CA VAL A 127 -11.95 6.97 -1.81
C VAL A 127 -10.63 7.30 -2.47
N HIS A 128 -10.02 6.29 -3.07
CA HIS A 128 -8.85 6.47 -3.92
C HIS A 128 -9.29 6.50 -5.37
N THR A 129 -8.81 7.48 -6.14
CA THR A 129 -8.89 7.51 -7.59
C THR A 129 -7.49 7.35 -8.16
N TRP A 130 -7.41 6.60 -9.24
CA TRP A 130 -6.20 6.37 -10.01
C TRP A 130 -6.50 6.72 -11.46
N ASP A 131 -5.74 7.66 -12.01
CA ASP A 131 -5.90 8.13 -13.37
C ASP A 131 -4.54 8.20 -14.06
N VAL A 132 -4.44 7.63 -15.26
CA VAL A 132 -3.25 7.67 -16.12
C VAL A 132 -3.61 8.23 -17.47
N SER A 133 -2.95 9.30 -17.87
CA SER A 133 -3.11 9.93 -19.18
C SER A 133 -2.30 9.22 -20.27
N ASP A 134 -2.62 9.51 -21.53
CA ASP A 134 -1.98 8.86 -22.70
C ASP A 134 -0.47 9.14 -22.80
N ASP A 135 0.01 10.23 -22.21
CA ASP A 135 1.41 10.61 -22.16
C ASP A 135 2.18 10.02 -20.96
N GLY A 136 1.54 9.12 -20.20
CA GLY A 136 2.15 8.41 -19.08
C GLY A 136 2.22 9.20 -17.78
N HIS A 137 1.50 10.33 -17.66
CA HIS A 137 1.35 11.00 -16.38
C HIS A 137 0.27 10.30 -15.55
N TYR A 138 0.53 10.15 -14.25
CA TYR A 138 -0.45 9.62 -13.32
C TYR A 138 -0.92 10.69 -12.35
N LYS A 139 -2.15 10.51 -11.88
CA LYS A 139 -2.73 11.24 -10.75
C LYS A 139 -3.43 10.26 -9.82
N ILE A 140 -3.00 10.25 -8.56
CA ILE A 140 -3.66 9.47 -7.51
C ILE A 140 -4.24 10.47 -6.51
N THR A 141 -5.51 10.27 -6.14
CA THR A 141 -6.15 11.08 -5.10
C THR A 141 -6.71 10.14 -4.04
N ASN A 142 -6.54 10.47 -2.77
CA ASN A 142 -7.20 9.82 -1.64
C ASN A 142 -7.99 10.86 -0.85
N THR A 143 -9.31 10.71 -0.82
CA THR A 143 -10.22 11.54 -0.03
C THR A 143 -10.79 10.73 1.12
N VAL A 144 -10.52 11.17 2.36
CA VAL A 144 -10.99 10.52 3.58
C VAL A 144 -11.94 11.44 4.32
N GLY A 145 -13.16 10.96 4.56
CA GLY A 145 -14.20 11.70 5.28
C GLY A 145 -14.84 10.87 6.38
N ALA A 146 -15.23 11.52 7.47
CA ALA A 146 -16.01 10.91 8.54
C ALA A 146 -17.48 10.74 8.11
N ILE A 147 -18.16 9.69 8.59
CA ILE A 147 -19.56 9.41 8.27
C ILE A 147 -20.44 9.40 9.51
N GLY A 148 -21.75 9.61 9.30
CA GLY A 148 -22.77 9.53 10.35
C GLY A 148 -22.48 10.47 11.51
N ILE A 149 -22.62 9.98 12.73
CA ILE A 149 -22.40 10.78 13.94
C ILE A 149 -20.95 11.30 14.06
N PHE A 150 -19.97 10.61 13.48
CA PHE A 150 -18.56 11.00 13.52
C PHE A 150 -18.28 12.28 12.75
N SER A 151 -19.07 12.60 11.70
CA SER A 151 -18.94 13.84 10.94
C SER A 151 -19.28 15.10 11.76
N LEU A 152 -19.94 14.95 12.91
CA LEU A 152 -20.20 16.05 13.82
C LEU A 152 -18.96 16.48 14.59
N PHE A 153 -17.98 15.58 14.76
CA PHE A 153 -16.76 15.79 15.53
C PHE A 153 -15.54 16.05 14.65
N VAL A 154 -15.55 15.52 13.42
CA VAL A 154 -14.46 15.71 12.46
C VAL A 154 -14.98 16.58 11.32
N LYS A 155 -14.49 17.83 11.26
CA LYS A 155 -14.89 18.78 10.22
C LYS A 155 -13.94 18.68 9.02
N GLY A 156 -14.55 18.66 7.82
CA GLY A 156 -13.83 18.59 6.57
C GLY A 156 -13.26 17.21 6.27
N GLU A 157 -12.59 17.12 5.16
CA GLU A 157 -11.99 15.90 4.63
C GLU A 157 -10.47 16.01 4.66
N MET A 158 -9.80 14.87 4.71
CA MET A 158 -8.40 14.78 4.35
C MET A 158 -8.30 14.42 2.88
N VAL A 159 -7.59 15.24 2.12
CA VAL A 159 -7.32 14.99 0.70
C VAL A 159 -5.83 14.88 0.50
N GLN A 160 -5.39 13.76 -0.06
CA GLN A 160 -4.02 13.54 -0.52
C GLN A 160 -4.04 13.45 -2.04
N THR A 161 -3.04 14.03 -2.69
CA THR A 161 -2.84 13.91 -4.13
C THR A 161 -1.37 13.66 -4.41
N SER A 162 -1.09 12.66 -5.26
CA SER A 162 0.23 12.37 -5.81
C SER A 162 0.13 12.46 -7.32
N GLU A 163 0.98 13.24 -7.94
CA GLU A 163 1.05 13.44 -9.38
C GLU A 163 2.48 13.21 -9.85
N GLY A 164 2.66 12.62 -11.03
CA GLY A 164 3.99 12.36 -11.58
C GLY A 164 3.91 11.57 -12.87
N VAL A 165 4.97 10.83 -13.18
CA VAL A 165 5.07 10.02 -14.40
C VAL A 165 5.34 8.57 -14.08
N ILE A 166 4.87 7.70 -14.98
CA ILE A 166 5.21 6.27 -14.97
C ILE A 166 6.50 6.09 -15.75
N THR A 167 7.45 5.39 -15.14
CA THR A 167 8.76 5.07 -15.74
C THR A 167 8.95 3.56 -15.82
N ASP A 168 10.06 3.11 -16.41
CA ASP A 168 10.51 1.70 -16.39
C ASP A 168 10.74 1.13 -14.99
N ARG A 169 10.82 2.00 -13.97
CA ARG A 169 10.99 1.65 -12.55
C ARG A 169 9.71 1.83 -11.72
N GLY A 170 8.58 2.10 -12.38
CA GLY A 170 7.30 2.39 -11.77
C GLY A 170 7.06 3.88 -11.56
N LEU A 171 6.37 4.24 -10.49
CA LEU A 171 5.94 5.61 -10.25
C LEU A 171 7.11 6.51 -9.86
N ARG A 172 7.16 7.68 -10.49
CA ARG A 172 8.06 8.77 -10.14
C ARG A 172 7.21 10.01 -9.83
N PRO A 173 6.97 10.32 -8.55
CA PRO A 173 6.19 11.49 -8.18
C PRO A 173 6.94 12.76 -8.54
N ASP A 174 6.21 13.75 -9.06
CA ASP A 174 6.70 15.11 -9.29
C ASP A 174 6.14 16.06 -8.23
N ARG A 175 4.95 15.76 -7.70
CA ARG A 175 4.29 16.54 -6.66
C ARG A 175 3.41 15.70 -5.74
N TYR A 176 3.48 15.98 -4.46
CA TYR A 176 2.57 15.42 -3.45
C TYR A 176 1.99 16.53 -2.60
N THR A 177 0.68 16.43 -2.33
CA THR A 177 -0.01 17.35 -1.41
C THR A 177 -0.91 16.60 -0.44
N ILE A 178 -1.06 17.14 0.75
CA ILE A 178 -2.06 16.69 1.73
C ILE A 178 -2.69 17.88 2.40
N THR A 179 -4.02 17.95 2.37
CA THR A 179 -4.84 18.96 3.04
C THR A 179 -5.71 18.28 4.08
N ARG A 180 -5.80 18.85 5.28
CA ARG A 180 -6.63 18.31 6.37
C ARG A 180 -7.65 19.36 6.82
N GLY A 181 -8.89 19.19 6.38
CA GLY A 181 -10.02 20.03 6.77
C GLY A 181 -10.04 21.41 6.11
N SER A 182 -8.92 22.08 5.95
CA SER A 182 -8.80 23.40 5.32
C SER A 182 -7.47 23.60 4.63
N GLU A 183 -7.41 24.51 3.65
CA GLU A 183 -6.18 24.84 2.91
C GLU A 183 -5.05 25.39 3.81
N SER A 184 -5.38 25.97 4.95
CA SER A 184 -4.37 26.41 5.94
C SER A 184 -3.56 25.26 6.53
N ASN A 185 -4.08 24.02 6.44
CA ASN A 185 -3.41 22.80 6.91
C ASN A 185 -2.86 21.97 5.73
N ARG A 186 -2.42 22.65 4.67
CA ARG A 186 -1.82 22.02 3.50
C ARG A 186 -0.33 21.77 3.73
N GLN A 187 0.10 20.60 3.33
CA GLN A 187 1.51 20.23 3.22
C GLN A 187 1.78 19.84 1.77
N GLU A 188 2.98 20.13 1.31
CA GLU A 188 3.35 19.92 -0.07
C GLU A 188 4.80 19.44 -0.18
N ALA A 189 5.06 18.59 -1.16
CA ALA A 189 6.40 18.14 -1.53
C ALA A 189 6.53 18.21 -3.06
N ASP A 190 7.44 19.03 -3.55
CA ASP A 190 7.79 19.16 -4.96
C ASP A 190 9.15 18.50 -5.22
N PHE A 191 9.19 17.59 -6.21
CA PHE A 191 10.34 16.74 -6.49
C PHE A 191 11.14 17.30 -7.68
N ASP A 192 12.29 17.90 -7.42
CA ASP A 192 13.24 18.31 -8.46
C ASP A 192 14.23 17.18 -8.77
N TRP A 193 13.82 16.27 -9.62
CA TRP A 193 14.63 15.12 -10.06
C TRP A 193 15.88 15.53 -10.82
N LYS A 194 15.88 16.69 -11.47
CA LYS A 194 17.03 17.19 -12.22
C LYS A 194 18.18 17.60 -11.29
N HIS A 195 17.85 18.25 -10.20
CA HIS A 195 18.84 18.73 -9.23
C HIS A 195 18.92 17.84 -7.99
N MET A 196 18.14 16.75 -7.94
CA MET A 196 18.04 15.82 -6.81
C MET A 196 17.72 16.56 -5.50
N LYS A 197 16.68 17.40 -5.54
CA LYS A 197 16.18 18.19 -4.41
C LYS A 197 14.68 17.94 -4.20
N LEU A 198 14.28 18.01 -2.94
CA LEU A 198 12.87 17.91 -2.53
C LEU A 198 12.53 19.19 -1.76
N ASP A 199 11.60 19.96 -2.30
CA ASP A 199 11.08 21.16 -1.66
C ASP A 199 9.85 20.79 -0.83
N LEU A 200 9.91 21.03 0.47
CA LEU A 200 8.85 20.70 1.43
C LEU A 200 8.25 21.99 1.96
N VAL A 201 6.91 22.08 1.93
CA VAL A 201 6.14 23.18 2.52
C VAL A 201 5.19 22.62 3.57
N SER A 202 5.32 23.07 4.80
CA SER A 202 4.45 22.67 5.92
C SER A 202 4.36 23.76 6.95
N ASP A 203 3.18 24.01 7.49
CA ASP A 203 2.93 25.01 8.54
C ASP A 203 3.46 26.41 8.18
N GLY A 204 3.34 26.78 6.88
CA GLY A 204 3.82 28.05 6.34
C GLY A 204 5.35 28.17 6.24
N GLN A 205 6.09 27.09 6.48
CA GLN A 205 7.54 27.04 6.34
C GLN A 205 7.93 26.20 5.14
N SER A 206 8.94 26.68 4.41
CA SER A 206 9.54 25.94 3.29
C SER A 206 10.95 25.50 3.65
N ARG A 207 11.32 24.29 3.23
CA ARG A 207 12.69 23.81 3.33
C ARG A 207 13.02 22.92 2.15
N GLN A 208 14.27 22.92 1.74
CA GLN A 208 14.78 22.04 0.73
C GLN A 208 15.69 20.99 1.37
N VAL A 209 15.56 19.73 0.94
CA VAL A 209 16.39 18.60 1.37
C VAL A 209 16.90 17.83 0.15
N ASP A 210 17.87 16.96 0.36
CA ASP A 210 18.36 16.08 -0.70
C ASP A 210 17.32 15.02 -1.05
N LEU A 211 17.16 14.77 -2.35
CA LEU A 211 16.26 13.77 -2.89
C LEU A 211 17.06 12.51 -3.22
N ALA A 212 16.70 11.37 -2.63
CA ALA A 212 17.26 10.09 -2.99
C ALA A 212 16.62 9.53 -4.28
N PRO A 213 17.33 8.71 -5.07
CA PRO A 213 16.72 8.03 -6.20
C PRO A 213 15.52 7.19 -5.80
N MET A 214 14.49 7.16 -6.64
CA MET A 214 13.25 6.37 -6.41
C MET A 214 12.47 6.74 -5.14
N THR A 215 12.69 7.93 -4.58
CA THR A 215 11.87 8.43 -3.47
C THR A 215 10.40 8.47 -3.88
N GLN A 216 9.55 7.98 -3.01
CA GLN A 216 8.09 8.00 -3.15
C GLN A 216 7.48 9.05 -2.21
N ASP A 217 6.21 9.34 -2.40
CA ASP A 217 5.36 9.91 -1.36
C ASP A 217 4.49 8.81 -0.73
N GLN A 218 3.79 9.13 0.35
CA GLN A 218 2.96 8.16 1.08
C GLN A 218 1.85 7.54 0.23
N LEU A 219 1.39 8.25 -0.81
CA LEU A 219 0.29 7.77 -1.65
C LEU A 219 0.82 6.98 -2.86
N SER A 220 1.82 7.51 -3.58
CA SER A 220 2.46 6.81 -4.71
C SER A 220 3.07 5.48 -4.27
N PHE A 221 3.65 5.41 -3.08
CA PHE A 221 4.19 4.18 -2.52
C PHE A 221 3.18 3.03 -2.51
N LEU A 222 1.92 3.29 -2.16
CA LEU A 222 0.89 2.26 -2.08
C LEU A 222 0.60 1.62 -3.45
N TYR A 223 0.79 2.36 -4.54
CA TYR A 223 0.51 1.93 -5.91
C TYR A 223 1.76 1.53 -6.69
N GLN A 224 2.94 1.79 -6.15
CA GLN A 224 4.22 1.41 -6.76
C GLN A 224 4.31 -0.09 -7.05
N PHE A 225 3.67 -0.91 -6.23
CA PHE A 225 3.71 -2.37 -6.35
C PHE A 225 3.01 -2.92 -7.58
N ALA A 226 2.14 -2.13 -8.23
CA ALA A 226 1.57 -2.49 -9.54
C ALA A 226 2.65 -2.60 -10.64
N TYR A 227 3.74 -1.86 -10.49
CA TYR A 227 4.86 -1.84 -11.44
C TYR A 227 6.07 -2.63 -10.95
N THR A 228 6.25 -2.71 -9.66
CA THR A 228 7.35 -3.44 -9.02
C THR A 228 6.79 -4.35 -7.93
N PRO A 229 6.22 -5.51 -8.30
CA PRO A 229 5.66 -6.46 -7.35
C PRO A 229 6.64 -6.80 -6.23
N PRO A 230 6.19 -6.89 -4.96
CA PRO A 230 7.07 -7.14 -3.84
C PRO A 230 7.68 -8.53 -3.96
N LYS A 231 9.01 -8.61 -3.84
CA LYS A 231 9.75 -9.87 -3.78
C LYS A 231 9.93 -10.29 -2.33
N GLN A 232 10.29 -11.54 -2.08
CA GLN A 232 10.49 -12.04 -0.72
C GLN A 232 11.57 -11.25 0.03
N GLY A 233 11.37 -11.08 1.35
CA GLY A 233 12.36 -10.51 2.26
C GLY A 233 12.00 -9.13 2.83
N ILE A 234 13.04 -8.36 3.13
CA ILE A 234 12.96 -6.99 3.61
C ILE A 234 13.42 -6.07 2.49
N PHE A 235 12.74 -4.96 2.29
CA PHE A 235 13.12 -3.92 1.35
C PHE A 235 12.97 -2.55 1.98
N SER A 236 13.79 -1.62 1.54
CA SER A 236 13.84 -0.24 2.03
C SER A 236 13.52 0.73 0.90
N PHE A 237 12.86 1.83 1.24
CA PHE A 237 12.63 2.91 0.31
C PHE A 237 12.58 4.25 1.05
N HIS A 238 12.86 5.32 0.30
CA HIS A 238 12.69 6.69 0.78
C HIS A 238 11.27 7.15 0.49
N ALA A 239 10.60 7.76 1.46
CA ALA A 239 9.32 8.40 1.22
C ALA A 239 9.12 9.67 2.03
N THR A 240 8.31 10.58 1.48
CA THR A 240 7.91 11.81 2.15
C THR A 240 6.44 11.77 2.57
N ASP A 241 6.16 12.38 3.71
CA ASP A 241 4.79 12.66 4.20
C ASP A 241 4.36 14.12 3.92
N GLY A 242 5.15 14.86 3.11
CA GLY A 242 4.97 16.29 2.84
C GLY A 242 5.65 17.20 3.86
N ARG A 243 6.13 16.66 5.01
CA ARG A 243 6.87 17.43 6.03
C ARG A 243 8.32 17.03 6.13
N LYS A 244 8.64 15.77 5.88
CA LYS A 244 9.96 15.18 5.98
C LYS A 244 10.12 14.05 4.98
N ILE A 245 11.35 13.65 4.76
CA ILE A 245 11.72 12.43 4.05
C ILE A 245 12.36 11.47 5.05
N ASP A 246 11.93 10.21 5.02
CA ASP A 246 12.48 9.15 5.87
C ASP A 246 12.74 7.89 5.04
N ILE A 247 13.54 6.98 5.60
CA ILE A 247 13.71 5.62 5.08
C ILE A 247 12.73 4.72 5.82
N TYR A 248 12.00 3.93 5.06
CA TYR A 248 11.05 2.96 5.58
C TYR A 248 11.46 1.55 5.17
N ASP A 249 11.60 0.68 6.17
CA ASP A 249 11.84 -0.73 5.96
C ASP A 249 10.54 -1.50 6.08
N TYR A 250 10.24 -2.33 5.08
CA TYR A 250 9.08 -3.21 5.08
C TYR A 250 9.52 -4.65 4.95
N GLN A 251 8.85 -5.51 5.69
CA GLN A 251 8.98 -6.96 5.59
C GLN A 251 7.74 -7.55 4.95
N ILE A 252 7.92 -8.49 4.04
CA ILE A 252 6.84 -9.35 3.58
C ILE A 252 6.57 -10.37 4.68
N VAL A 253 5.36 -10.31 5.26
CA VAL A 253 4.91 -11.24 6.30
C VAL A 253 4.51 -12.58 5.67
N GLY A 254 3.83 -12.53 4.52
CA GLY A 254 3.38 -13.70 3.77
C GLY A 254 2.13 -13.43 2.95
N GLU A 255 1.60 -14.48 2.36
CA GLU A 255 0.32 -14.49 1.65
C GLU A 255 -0.82 -14.70 2.64
N GLU A 256 -1.90 -13.96 2.49
CA GLU A 256 -3.09 -14.06 3.32
C GLU A 256 -4.35 -13.97 2.45
N THR A 257 -5.45 -14.58 2.91
CA THR A 257 -6.76 -14.36 2.30
C THR A 257 -7.51 -13.29 3.08
N LEU A 258 -7.78 -12.16 2.45
CA LEU A 258 -8.61 -11.09 2.98
C LEU A 258 -10.07 -11.31 2.59
N LEU A 259 -10.96 -11.28 3.58
CA LEU A 259 -12.41 -11.29 3.37
C LEU A 259 -12.97 -9.90 3.66
N SER A 260 -13.61 -9.27 2.68
CA SER A 260 -14.25 -7.97 2.82
C SER A 260 -15.64 -8.00 2.16
N GLY A 261 -16.68 -8.15 2.95
CA GLY A 261 -18.03 -8.40 2.47
C GLY A 261 -18.14 -9.64 1.61
N THR A 262 -18.48 -9.46 0.34
CA THR A 262 -18.53 -10.54 -0.65
C THR A 262 -17.18 -10.76 -1.35
N LEU A 263 -16.20 -9.87 -1.14
CA LEU A 263 -14.88 -9.98 -1.73
C LEU A 263 -14.04 -11.00 -0.97
N LYS A 264 -13.40 -11.89 -1.72
CA LYS A 264 -12.39 -12.83 -1.23
C LYS A 264 -11.13 -12.59 -2.06
N LEU A 265 -10.12 -11.99 -1.45
CA LEU A 265 -8.92 -11.51 -2.12
C LEU A 265 -7.69 -12.28 -1.63
N ARG A 266 -6.83 -12.71 -2.55
CA ARG A 266 -5.49 -13.23 -2.22
C ARG A 266 -4.57 -12.03 -2.06
N THR A 267 -3.88 -11.94 -0.95
CA THR A 267 -3.10 -10.75 -0.65
C THR A 267 -1.70 -11.09 -0.16
N ILE A 268 -0.75 -10.23 -0.50
CA ILE A 268 0.55 -10.18 0.14
C ILE A 268 0.50 -9.14 1.27
N HIS A 269 0.84 -9.59 2.46
CA HIS A 269 0.89 -8.74 3.65
C HIS A 269 2.29 -8.16 3.83
N LEU A 270 2.38 -6.83 3.85
CA LEU A 270 3.58 -6.05 4.12
C LEU A 270 3.47 -5.40 5.49
N LYS A 271 4.55 -5.45 6.26
CA LYS A 271 4.63 -4.83 7.59
C LYS A 271 5.84 -3.91 7.67
N LYS A 272 5.60 -2.64 8.04
CA LYS A 272 6.66 -1.70 8.34
C LYS A 272 7.44 -2.16 9.57
N LEU A 273 8.75 -2.24 9.44
CA LEU A 273 9.64 -2.49 10.57
C LEU A 273 9.83 -1.19 11.36
N HIS A 274 9.57 -1.23 12.63
CA HIS A 274 9.69 -0.08 13.54
C HIS A 274 9.96 -0.53 14.96
N GLU A 275 10.53 0.35 15.77
CA GLU A 275 10.69 0.12 17.20
C GLU A 275 9.34 0.16 17.93
N LYS A 276 9.27 -0.47 19.09
CA LYS A 276 8.06 -0.44 19.92
C LYS A 276 7.76 1.00 20.35
N GLY A 277 6.51 1.42 20.21
CA GLY A 277 6.07 2.78 20.55
C GLY A 277 6.27 3.82 19.45
N VAL A 278 6.60 3.36 18.23
CA VAL A 278 6.63 4.17 17.01
C VAL A 278 5.43 3.81 16.13
N GLU A 279 5.02 4.73 15.29
CA GLU A 279 3.92 4.54 14.35
C GLU A 279 4.19 3.37 13.39
N GLY A 280 3.24 2.44 13.32
CA GLY A 280 3.28 1.26 12.46
C GLY A 280 2.36 1.41 11.25
N THR A 281 2.72 0.73 10.17
CA THR A 281 1.86 0.60 8.98
C THR A 281 1.95 -0.83 8.47
N GLU A 282 0.80 -1.43 8.20
CA GLU A 282 0.70 -2.74 7.56
C GLU A 282 -0.20 -2.59 6.33
N ILE A 283 0.15 -3.25 5.24
CA ILE A 283 -0.50 -3.10 3.94
C ILE A 283 -0.78 -4.50 3.38
N TRP A 284 -1.97 -4.70 2.85
CA TRP A 284 -2.35 -5.89 2.10
C TRP A 284 -2.56 -5.50 0.65
N LEU A 285 -1.80 -6.13 -0.23
CA LEU A 285 -1.81 -5.92 -1.67
C LEU A 285 -2.52 -7.09 -2.34
N ASP A 286 -3.46 -6.82 -3.23
CA ASP A 286 -4.21 -7.85 -3.97
C ASP A 286 -3.35 -8.45 -5.10
N GLU A 287 -3.04 -9.73 -5.01
CA GLU A 287 -2.24 -10.44 -6.01
C GLU A 287 -2.97 -10.63 -7.35
N ASP A 288 -4.29 -10.65 -7.31
CA ASP A 288 -5.13 -10.90 -8.49
C ASP A 288 -5.48 -9.60 -9.25
N HIS A 289 -5.22 -8.41 -8.64
CA HIS A 289 -5.49 -7.09 -9.22
C HIS A 289 -4.29 -6.16 -9.02
N ASP A 290 -3.24 -6.37 -9.81
CA ASP A 290 -2.07 -5.49 -9.95
C ASP A 290 -1.43 -5.05 -8.64
N TYR A 291 -1.46 -5.88 -7.60
CA TYR A 291 -0.93 -5.54 -6.26
C TYR A 291 -1.47 -4.23 -5.70
N TRP A 292 -2.71 -3.87 -6.02
CA TRP A 292 -3.34 -2.69 -5.44
C TRP A 292 -3.59 -2.84 -3.95
N PRO A 293 -3.51 -1.73 -3.20
CA PRO A 293 -3.77 -1.78 -1.76
C PRO A 293 -5.25 -2.06 -1.51
N VAL A 294 -5.55 -3.14 -0.78
CA VAL A 294 -6.91 -3.53 -0.42
C VAL A 294 -7.18 -3.43 1.08
N GLN A 295 -6.12 -3.35 1.87
CA GLN A 295 -6.21 -2.99 3.28
C GLN A 295 -4.95 -2.24 3.72
N VAL A 296 -5.14 -1.18 4.51
CA VAL A 296 -4.07 -0.44 5.17
C VAL A 296 -4.42 -0.31 6.65
N LEU A 297 -3.53 -0.78 7.53
CA LEU A 297 -3.63 -0.64 8.97
C LEU A 297 -2.57 0.35 9.43
N MET A 298 -2.99 1.42 10.07
CA MET A 298 -2.12 2.41 10.69
C MET A 298 -2.26 2.30 12.21
N THR A 299 -1.15 2.18 12.90
CA THR A 299 -1.09 2.15 14.37
C THR A 299 -0.27 3.34 14.84
N ASP A 300 -0.84 4.15 15.71
CA ASP A 300 -0.12 5.29 16.27
C ASP A 300 0.84 4.86 17.41
N LYS A 301 1.62 5.82 17.92
CA LYS A 301 2.57 5.59 19.01
C LYS A 301 1.94 5.13 20.32
N HIS A 302 0.63 5.30 20.49
CA HIS A 302 -0.13 4.85 21.67
C HIS A 302 -0.75 3.46 21.49
N GLY A 303 -0.66 2.90 20.28
CA GLY A 303 -1.25 1.61 19.92
C GLY A 303 -2.68 1.71 19.40
N ASP A 304 -3.21 2.91 19.22
CA ASP A 304 -4.52 3.12 18.60
C ASP A 304 -4.44 2.80 17.11
N ALA A 305 -5.30 1.90 16.67
CA ALA A 305 -5.31 1.39 15.30
C ALA A 305 -6.46 1.97 14.48
N MET A 306 -6.16 2.41 13.28
CA MET A 306 -7.12 2.81 12.26
C MET A 306 -6.87 1.98 11.00
N LYS A 307 -7.94 1.38 10.47
CA LYS A 307 -7.87 0.47 9.34
C LYS A 307 -8.72 1.00 8.20
N GLN A 308 -8.17 1.00 7.00
CA GLN A 308 -8.92 1.14 5.76
C GLN A 308 -9.07 -0.26 5.16
N ILE A 309 -10.30 -0.69 4.88
CA ILE A 309 -10.61 -2.00 4.29
C ILE A 309 -11.41 -1.75 3.03
N ILE A 310 -10.97 -2.36 1.92
CA ILE A 310 -11.65 -2.25 0.63
C ILE A 310 -13.11 -2.69 0.73
N SER A 311 -14.01 -1.92 0.14
CA SER A 311 -15.43 -2.25 0.03
C SER A 311 -15.89 -2.36 -1.41
N LYS A 312 -15.22 -1.65 -2.34
CA LYS A 312 -15.53 -1.67 -3.77
C LYS A 312 -14.30 -1.34 -4.60
N ILE A 313 -14.14 -2.04 -5.72
CA ILE A 313 -13.16 -1.76 -6.77
C ILE A 313 -13.92 -1.54 -8.07
N GLU A 314 -13.64 -0.44 -8.76
CA GLU A 314 -14.14 -0.07 -10.09
C GLU A 314 -12.93 0.26 -10.95
N SER A 315 -12.70 -0.46 -12.05
CA SER A 315 -11.59 -0.22 -12.98
C SER A 315 -12.09 -0.26 -14.43
N HIS A 316 -11.51 0.57 -15.29
CA HIS A 316 -11.84 0.69 -16.71
C HIS A 316 -10.58 0.80 -17.56
#